data_c153505e3913bbe064dc67d61eb11a6f
#
_entry.id   c153505e3913bbe064dc67d61eb11a6f
#
_cell.length_a   1.000
_cell.length_b   1.000
_cell.length_c   1.000
_cell.angle_alpha   90.00
_cell.angle_beta   90.00
_cell.angle_gamma   90.00
#
_symmetry.space_group_name_H-M   'P 1'
#
loop_
_entity.id
_entity.type
_entity.pdbx_description
1 polymer ?
#
loop_
_entity_poly.entity_id
_entity_poly.type
_entity_poly.pdbx_seq_one_letter_code
_entity_poly.pdbx_strand_id
1 'polypeptide(L)'
;KPTLIISHNKTLAAQLYGEFKNFFPENAVEYFVSYYDYYQPEAYIPSTNTYIEKDLAINDEIERMRLKCVATLLSGRRDVIVVASVSCIYGCGNPDDFHNSAIKLDVGQHISRQLLLRNLVGALCKRVESTLEPASFRVVGETIDIMASFGEFGDHCFRIMLNDKSIEAIYG
;
A
#
# COMPACT_ATOMS: atom_id res chain seq x y z
N LYS A 1 15.94 0.58 -16.63
CA LYS A 1 14.67 -0.10 -16.99
C LYS A 1 14.17 -0.84 -15.76
N PRO A 2 12.85 -0.89 -15.52
CA PRO A 2 12.31 -1.73 -14.47
C PRO A 2 12.75 -3.18 -14.64
N THR A 3 13.11 -3.82 -13.53
CA THR A 3 13.63 -5.19 -13.49
C THR A 3 12.80 -6.02 -12.54
N LEU A 4 12.35 -7.19 -12.95
CA LEU A 4 11.65 -8.16 -12.12
C LEU A 4 12.56 -9.36 -11.86
N ILE A 5 12.73 -9.70 -10.58
CA ILE A 5 13.49 -10.87 -10.13
C ILE A 5 12.51 -11.78 -9.42
N ILE A 6 12.37 -13.02 -9.92
CA ILE A 6 11.46 -14.01 -9.34
C ILE A 6 12.28 -15.10 -8.65
N SER A 7 12.04 -15.27 -7.36
CA SER A 7 12.60 -16.36 -6.56
C SER A 7 11.58 -17.48 -6.34
N HIS A 8 12.06 -18.67 -6.04
CA HIS A 8 11.20 -19.83 -5.84
C HIS A 8 10.49 -19.84 -4.46
N ASN A 9 10.94 -19.05 -3.50
CA ASN A 9 10.30 -18.92 -2.20
C ASN A 9 10.48 -17.52 -1.57
N LYS A 10 9.72 -17.24 -0.50
CA LYS A 10 9.74 -15.96 0.22
C LYS A 10 11.07 -15.67 0.91
N THR A 11 11.72 -16.69 1.48
CA THR A 11 12.99 -16.54 2.23
C THR A 11 14.09 -16.03 1.33
N LEU A 12 14.25 -16.65 0.15
CA LEU A 12 15.23 -16.20 -0.82
C LEU A 12 14.85 -14.83 -1.40
N ALA A 13 13.56 -14.56 -1.62
CA ALA A 13 13.10 -13.23 -2.03
C ALA A 13 13.51 -12.16 -1.00
N ALA A 14 13.33 -12.43 0.30
CA ALA A 14 13.71 -11.50 1.37
C ALA A 14 15.22 -11.24 1.41
N GLN A 15 16.03 -12.30 1.25
CA GLN A 15 17.48 -12.17 1.19
C GLN A 15 17.90 -11.30 0.00
N LEU A 16 17.43 -11.62 -1.20
CA LEU A 16 17.74 -10.87 -2.42
C LEU A 16 17.28 -9.40 -2.30
N TYR A 17 16.10 -9.16 -1.72
CA TYR A 17 15.62 -7.80 -1.49
C TYR A 17 16.60 -7.00 -0.60
N GLY A 18 17.07 -7.58 0.51
CA GLY A 18 18.05 -6.94 1.38
C GLY A 18 19.39 -6.67 0.67
N GLU A 19 19.88 -7.63 -0.09
CA GLU A 19 21.12 -7.49 -0.86
C GLU A 19 21.01 -6.40 -1.93
N PHE A 20 19.94 -6.40 -2.73
CA PHE A 20 19.73 -5.36 -3.76
C PHE A 20 19.53 -3.98 -3.18
N LYS A 21 18.87 -3.85 -2.03
CA LYS A 21 18.77 -2.57 -1.33
C LYS A 21 20.12 -1.98 -0.96
N ASN A 22 21.06 -2.83 -0.54
CA ASN A 22 22.41 -2.43 -0.21
C ASN A 22 23.26 -2.10 -1.46
N PHE A 23 23.08 -2.86 -2.55
CA PHE A 23 23.83 -2.64 -3.78
C PHE A 23 23.32 -1.43 -4.58
N PHE A 24 22.04 -1.13 -4.49
CA PHE A 24 21.37 -0.07 -5.24
C PHE A 24 20.61 0.89 -4.33
N PRO A 25 21.29 1.65 -3.46
CA PRO A 25 20.65 2.51 -2.45
C PRO A 25 19.81 3.64 -3.06
N GLU A 26 20.16 4.08 -4.27
CA GLU A 26 19.45 5.15 -4.99
C GLU A 26 18.23 4.65 -5.79
N ASN A 27 18.13 3.33 -5.99
CA ASN A 27 17.07 2.73 -6.78
C ASN A 27 15.85 2.37 -5.89
N ALA A 28 14.67 2.34 -6.49
CA ALA A 28 13.50 1.78 -5.83
C ALA A 28 13.59 0.24 -5.86
N VAL A 29 13.98 -0.36 -4.75
CA VAL A 29 13.97 -1.82 -4.59
C VAL A 29 12.72 -2.19 -3.80
N GLU A 30 11.84 -3.00 -4.41
CA GLU A 30 10.54 -3.35 -3.87
C GLU A 30 10.41 -4.85 -3.65
N TYR A 31 9.69 -5.23 -2.58
CA TYR A 31 9.46 -6.61 -2.20
C TYR A 31 8.01 -7.00 -2.48
N PHE A 32 7.81 -8.08 -3.24
CA PHE A 32 6.49 -8.51 -3.69
C PHE A 32 6.28 -10.01 -3.50
N VAL A 33 5.67 -10.39 -2.39
CA VAL A 33 5.41 -11.79 -2.03
C VAL A 33 3.92 -12.02 -1.76
N SER A 34 3.47 -13.29 -1.73
CA SER A 34 2.07 -13.61 -1.45
C SER A 34 1.70 -13.31 0.01
N TYR A 35 0.43 -12.97 0.25
CA TYR A 35 -0.12 -12.69 1.58
C TYR A 35 -0.04 -13.89 2.53
N TYR A 36 -0.16 -15.10 1.99
CA TYR A 36 -0.28 -16.31 2.79
C TYR A 36 1.07 -16.80 3.29
N ASP A 37 1.23 -16.89 4.59
CA ASP A 37 2.28 -17.70 5.19
C ASP A 37 1.84 -19.16 5.17
N TYR A 38 2.49 -19.94 4.32
CA TYR A 38 2.19 -21.36 4.10
C TYR A 38 2.62 -22.27 5.27
N TYR A 39 3.08 -21.71 6.39
CA TYR A 39 3.82 -22.42 7.44
C TYR A 39 3.14 -22.50 8.81
N GLN A 40 1.84 -22.30 8.92
CA GLN A 40 1.14 -22.84 10.11
C GLN A 40 0.32 -24.04 9.68
N PRO A 41 0.80 -25.27 9.94
CA PRO A 41 -0.04 -26.44 9.74
C PRO A 41 -1.20 -26.36 10.73
N GLU A 42 -2.40 -26.71 10.25
CA GLU A 42 -3.52 -26.98 11.13
C GLU A 42 -3.06 -28.02 12.16
N ALA A 43 -3.17 -27.70 13.45
CA ALA A 43 -2.75 -28.61 14.49
C ALA A 43 -3.98 -29.02 15.32
N TYR A 44 -4.22 -30.31 15.38
CA TYR A 44 -5.15 -30.89 16.34
C TYR A 44 -4.38 -31.42 17.54
N ILE A 45 -4.72 -30.93 18.73
CA ILE A 45 -4.13 -31.38 19.99
C ILE A 45 -5.11 -32.36 20.65
N PRO A 46 -4.88 -33.70 20.54
CA PRO A 46 -5.80 -34.71 21.04
C PRO A 46 -6.03 -34.64 22.55
N SER A 47 -5.01 -34.22 23.30
CA SER A 47 -5.05 -34.17 24.78
C SER A 47 -6.04 -33.13 25.32
N THR A 48 -6.31 -32.06 24.57
CA THR A 48 -7.23 -30.99 24.95
C THR A 48 -8.45 -30.90 24.05
N ASN A 49 -8.57 -31.79 23.07
CA ASN A 49 -9.60 -31.75 22.02
C ASN A 49 -9.72 -30.37 21.35
N THR A 50 -8.56 -29.73 21.18
CA THR A 50 -8.49 -28.37 20.62
C THR A 50 -8.03 -28.46 19.17
N TYR A 51 -8.86 -27.94 18.27
CA TYR A 51 -8.51 -27.71 16.88
C TYR A 51 -7.99 -26.29 16.74
N ILE A 52 -6.73 -26.14 16.35
CA ILE A 52 -6.16 -24.83 16.02
C ILE A 52 -6.48 -24.61 14.54
N GLU A 53 -7.50 -23.79 14.29
CA GLU A 53 -7.79 -23.33 12.93
C GLU A 53 -6.62 -22.53 12.39
N LYS A 54 -6.38 -22.70 11.11
CA LYS A 54 -5.42 -21.88 10.37
C LYS A 54 -5.96 -20.47 10.32
N ASP A 55 -5.49 -19.61 11.22
CA ASP A 55 -5.78 -18.20 11.14
C ASP A 55 -5.10 -17.66 9.88
N LEU A 56 -5.92 -17.27 8.90
CA LEU A 56 -5.48 -16.53 7.73
C LEU A 56 -5.16 -15.08 8.15
N ALA A 57 -4.19 -14.92 9.04
CA ALA A 57 -3.70 -13.61 9.39
C ALA A 57 -3.07 -13.01 8.13
N ILE A 58 -3.77 -12.07 7.52
CA ILE A 58 -3.20 -11.19 6.50
C ILE A 58 -2.07 -10.45 7.21
N ASN A 59 -0.86 -10.65 6.73
CA ASN A 59 0.28 -9.92 7.26
C ASN A 59 0.21 -8.50 6.69
N ASP A 60 -0.23 -7.55 7.50
CA ASP A 60 -0.40 -6.14 7.13
C ASP A 60 0.88 -5.51 6.56
N GLU A 61 2.05 -5.96 7.04
CA GLU A 61 3.34 -5.50 6.53
C GLU A 61 3.58 -5.97 5.08
N ILE A 62 3.26 -7.21 4.78
CA ILE A 62 3.34 -7.74 3.40
C ILE A 62 2.36 -7.00 2.50
N GLU A 63 1.16 -6.71 2.98
CA GLU A 63 0.18 -5.94 2.21
C GLU A 63 0.70 -4.53 1.89
N ARG A 64 1.23 -3.83 2.87
CA ARG A 64 1.87 -2.52 2.68
C ARG A 64 3.01 -2.56 1.67
N MET A 65 3.90 -3.55 1.75
CA MET A 65 5.01 -3.72 0.80
C MET A 65 4.50 -3.97 -0.62
N ARG A 66 3.43 -4.76 -0.79
CA ARG A 66 2.82 -5.02 -2.10
C ARG A 66 2.20 -3.75 -2.70
N LEU A 67 1.43 -3.02 -1.90
CA LEU A 67 0.82 -1.76 -2.32
C LEU A 67 1.88 -0.72 -2.68
N LYS A 68 2.95 -0.63 -1.89
CA LYS A 68 4.09 0.23 -2.19
C LYS A 68 4.73 -0.13 -3.52
N CYS A 69 4.98 -1.42 -3.79
CA CYS A 69 5.52 -1.89 -5.06
C CYS A 69 4.64 -1.47 -6.24
N VAL A 70 3.32 -1.66 -6.13
CA VAL A 70 2.37 -1.24 -7.17
C VAL A 70 2.41 0.27 -7.38
N ALA A 71 2.38 1.07 -6.30
CA ALA A 71 2.46 2.52 -6.38
C ALA A 71 3.76 2.99 -7.05
N THR A 72 4.91 2.38 -6.70
CA THR A 72 6.21 2.67 -7.31
C THR A 72 6.21 2.38 -8.82
N LEU A 73 5.62 1.25 -9.24
CA LEU A 73 5.52 0.92 -10.66
C LEU A 73 4.60 1.89 -11.42
N LEU A 74 3.50 2.31 -10.80
CA LEU A 74 2.53 3.24 -11.41
C LEU A 74 3.00 4.70 -11.41
N SER A 75 3.97 5.08 -10.57
CA SER A 75 4.55 6.43 -10.56
C SER A 75 5.32 6.78 -11.84
N GLY A 76 5.54 5.80 -12.73
CA GLY A 76 6.32 5.98 -13.96
C GLY A 76 7.84 5.96 -13.75
N ARG A 77 8.29 5.68 -12.54
CA ARG A 77 9.70 5.52 -12.18
C ARG A 77 10.31 4.35 -12.96
N ARG A 78 11.53 4.51 -13.47
CA ARG A 78 12.17 3.53 -14.35
C ARG A 78 13.36 2.80 -13.73
N ASP A 79 13.80 3.23 -12.57
CA ASP A 79 14.91 2.68 -11.78
C ASP A 79 14.42 1.70 -10.70
N VAL A 80 13.40 0.89 -11.03
CA VAL A 80 12.71 -0.01 -10.11
C VAL A 80 13.24 -1.44 -10.24
N ILE A 81 13.54 -2.06 -9.11
CA ILE A 81 13.85 -3.48 -8.99
C ILE A 81 12.77 -4.13 -8.10
N VAL A 82 11.99 -5.03 -8.67
CA VAL A 82 11.00 -5.80 -7.92
C VAL A 82 11.53 -7.19 -7.65
N VAL A 83 11.62 -7.56 -6.38
CA VAL A 83 11.97 -8.93 -5.95
C VAL A 83 10.71 -9.63 -5.50
N ALA A 84 10.30 -10.65 -6.24
CA ALA A 84 9.05 -11.37 -6.04
C ALA A 84 9.26 -12.86 -5.77
N SER A 85 8.30 -13.49 -5.08
CA SER A 85 8.22 -14.95 -5.04
C SER A 85 7.33 -15.47 -6.17
N VAL A 86 7.59 -16.69 -6.66
CA VAL A 86 6.81 -17.32 -7.73
C VAL A 86 5.30 -17.39 -7.41
N SER A 87 4.95 -17.49 -6.14
CA SER A 87 3.55 -17.51 -5.67
C SER A 87 2.76 -16.23 -5.97
N CYS A 88 3.45 -15.15 -6.33
CA CYS A 88 2.82 -13.86 -6.65
C CYS A 88 2.32 -13.74 -8.09
N ILE A 89 2.61 -14.71 -8.95
CA ILE A 89 2.13 -14.73 -10.35
C ILE A 89 0.60 -14.83 -10.41
N TYR A 90 0.00 -15.35 -9.35
CA TYR A 90 -1.44 -15.54 -9.26
C TYR A 90 -2.08 -14.48 -8.34
N GLY A 91 -3.16 -13.84 -8.78
CA GLY A 91 -4.02 -13.03 -7.92
C GLY A 91 -3.62 -11.57 -7.72
N CYS A 92 -2.90 -10.96 -8.64
CA CYS A 92 -2.81 -9.51 -8.70
C CYS A 92 -4.05 -8.96 -9.44
N GLY A 93 -4.70 -7.95 -8.84
CA GLY A 93 -5.84 -7.26 -9.46
C GLY A 93 -5.46 -6.58 -10.78
N ASN A 94 -6.47 -6.04 -11.45
CA ASN A 94 -6.26 -5.34 -12.72
C ASN A 94 -5.48 -4.02 -12.48
N PRO A 95 -4.36 -3.78 -13.17
CA PRO A 95 -3.61 -2.51 -13.07
C PRO A 95 -4.45 -1.27 -13.38
N ASP A 96 -5.43 -1.38 -14.28
CA ASP A 96 -6.31 -0.27 -14.66
C ASP A 96 -7.20 0.16 -13.50
N ASP A 97 -7.65 -0.75 -12.65
CA ASP A 97 -8.45 -0.43 -11.48
C ASP A 97 -7.64 0.36 -10.46
N PHE A 98 -6.36 0.02 -10.29
CA PHE A 98 -5.42 0.78 -9.45
C PHE A 98 -5.15 2.18 -10.01
N HIS A 99 -4.96 2.30 -11.32
CA HIS A 99 -4.70 3.59 -11.97
C HIS A 99 -5.91 4.52 -11.87
N ASN A 100 -7.11 3.97 -12.01
CA ASN A 100 -8.37 4.69 -11.87
C ASN A 100 -8.68 5.09 -10.43
N SER A 101 -8.09 4.41 -9.45
CA SER A 101 -8.26 4.70 -8.01
C SER A 101 -7.22 5.70 -7.49
N ALA A 102 -6.19 6.05 -8.28
CA ALA A 102 -5.19 7.04 -7.88
C ALA A 102 -5.79 8.45 -7.88
N ILE A 103 -5.69 9.14 -6.75
CA ILE A 103 -6.13 10.52 -6.61
C ILE A 103 -4.92 11.42 -6.75
N LYS A 104 -4.86 12.19 -7.84
CA LYS A 104 -3.85 13.21 -8.04
C LYS A 104 -4.37 14.56 -7.54
N LEU A 105 -3.61 15.20 -6.67
CA LEU A 105 -3.95 16.48 -6.06
C LEU A 105 -2.79 17.46 -6.23
N ASP A 106 -3.09 18.63 -6.75
CA ASP A 106 -2.12 19.71 -6.95
C ASP A 106 -2.62 20.99 -6.27
N VAL A 107 -1.71 21.78 -5.70
CA VAL A 107 -2.05 23.11 -5.14
C VAL A 107 -2.59 24.00 -6.26
N GLY A 108 -3.69 24.68 -5.99
CA GLY A 108 -4.40 25.49 -6.99
C GLY A 108 -5.41 24.70 -7.85
N GLN A 109 -5.47 23.38 -7.72
CA GLN A 109 -6.43 22.55 -8.44
C GLN A 109 -7.86 22.90 -8.03
N HIS A 110 -8.73 23.14 -9.03
CA HIS A 110 -10.15 23.34 -8.81
C HIS A 110 -10.83 21.99 -8.51
N ILE A 111 -11.21 21.79 -7.26
CA ILE A 111 -11.95 20.62 -6.82
C ILE A 111 -12.90 21.01 -5.68
N SER A 112 -14.16 20.59 -5.77
CA SER A 112 -15.09 20.80 -4.66
C SER A 112 -14.80 19.78 -3.54
N ARG A 113 -15.00 20.22 -2.28
CA ARG A 113 -14.88 19.35 -1.12
C ARG A 113 -15.65 18.04 -1.28
N GLN A 114 -16.90 18.10 -1.78
CA GLN A 114 -17.72 16.90 -1.97
C GLN A 114 -17.11 15.92 -2.98
N LEU A 115 -16.51 16.43 -4.06
CA LEU A 115 -15.86 15.61 -5.07
C LEU A 115 -14.60 14.95 -4.49
N LEU A 116 -13.79 15.71 -3.76
CA LEU A 116 -12.60 15.17 -3.10
C LEU A 116 -12.96 14.06 -2.10
N LEU A 117 -13.97 14.27 -1.25
CA LEU A 117 -14.42 13.25 -0.31
C LEU A 117 -14.96 12.00 -1.01
N ARG A 118 -15.68 12.17 -2.13
CA ARG A 118 -16.16 11.05 -2.93
C ARG A 118 -14.99 10.25 -3.52
N ASN A 119 -13.97 10.94 -4.02
CA ASN A 119 -12.78 10.30 -4.58
C ASN A 119 -12.02 9.51 -3.50
N LEU A 120 -11.88 10.07 -2.29
CA LEU A 120 -11.24 9.37 -1.15
C LEU A 120 -12.01 8.10 -0.77
N VAL A 121 -13.34 8.16 -0.70
CA VAL A 121 -14.16 6.96 -0.44
C VAL A 121 -14.06 5.97 -1.60
N GLY A 122 -14.04 6.45 -2.85
CA GLY A 122 -13.84 5.62 -4.03
C GLY A 122 -12.47 4.92 -4.06
N ALA A 123 -11.45 5.55 -3.48
CA ALA A 123 -10.12 4.98 -3.27
C ALA A 123 -10.03 4.11 -2.00
N LEU A 124 -11.17 3.68 -1.45
CA LEU A 124 -11.30 2.83 -0.27
C LEU A 124 -10.76 3.45 1.04
N CYS A 125 -10.56 4.77 1.09
CA CYS A 125 -10.22 5.45 2.33
C CYS A 125 -11.45 5.54 3.25
N LYS A 126 -11.28 5.14 4.50
CA LYS A 126 -12.31 5.19 5.54
C LYS A 126 -12.38 6.57 6.17
N ARG A 127 -13.58 7.13 6.30
CA ARG A 127 -13.75 8.35 7.07
C ARG A 127 -13.76 8.07 8.57
N VAL A 128 -12.96 8.83 9.32
CA VAL A 128 -12.88 8.77 10.79
C VAL A 128 -13.15 10.14 11.40
N GLU A 129 -13.57 10.17 12.65
CA GLU A 129 -13.89 11.43 13.35
C GLU A 129 -12.77 11.89 14.29
N SER A 130 -11.97 10.96 14.81
CA SER A 130 -10.94 11.27 15.81
C SER A 130 -9.54 10.87 15.35
N THR A 131 -9.14 9.64 15.58
CA THR A 131 -7.79 9.15 15.31
C THR A 131 -7.68 8.67 13.87
N LEU A 132 -6.64 9.14 13.18
CA LEU A 132 -6.32 8.67 11.84
C LEU A 132 -5.67 7.29 11.92
N GLU A 133 -6.13 6.39 11.06
CA GLU A 133 -5.60 5.05 10.84
C GLU A 133 -5.08 4.97 9.39
N PRO A 134 -4.22 4.01 9.05
CA PRO A 134 -3.83 3.77 7.66
C PRO A 134 -5.05 3.65 6.73
N ALA A 135 -4.98 4.23 5.54
CA ALA A 135 -6.09 4.34 4.58
C ALA A 135 -7.35 5.03 5.16
N SER A 136 -7.16 6.05 5.99
CA SER A 136 -8.28 6.84 6.52
C SER A 136 -8.11 8.33 6.28
N PHE A 137 -9.22 9.05 6.38
CA PHE A 137 -9.22 10.50 6.33
C PHE A 137 -10.17 11.11 7.36
N ARG A 138 -9.82 12.29 7.83
CA ARG A 138 -10.62 13.09 8.76
C ARG A 138 -10.90 14.46 8.15
N VAL A 139 -12.08 15.00 8.42
CA VAL A 139 -12.51 16.31 7.91
C VAL A 139 -12.83 17.23 9.07
N VAL A 140 -12.14 18.37 9.11
CA VAL A 140 -12.38 19.43 10.11
C VAL A 140 -12.51 20.77 9.39
N GLY A 141 -13.73 21.25 9.21
CA GLY A 141 -14.00 22.47 8.44
C GLY A 141 -13.57 22.30 6.97
N GLU A 142 -12.71 23.18 6.49
CA GLU A 142 -12.12 23.15 5.15
C GLU A 142 -10.80 22.37 5.08
N THR A 143 -10.42 21.69 6.17
CA THR A 143 -9.20 20.90 6.26
C THR A 143 -9.53 19.42 6.17
N ILE A 144 -8.78 18.69 5.36
CA ILE A 144 -8.87 17.24 5.22
C ILE A 144 -7.50 16.65 5.54
N ASP A 145 -7.45 15.87 6.62
CA ASP A 145 -6.27 15.08 6.98
C ASP A 145 -6.43 13.67 6.41
N ILE A 146 -5.42 13.18 5.69
CA ILE A 146 -5.42 11.87 5.05
C ILE A 146 -4.20 11.12 5.53
N MET A 147 -4.38 9.90 6.05
CA MET A 147 -3.29 8.99 6.33
C MET A 147 -3.17 7.98 5.18
N ALA A 148 -2.10 8.10 4.41
CA ALA A 148 -1.78 7.12 3.39
C ALA A 148 -1.34 5.80 4.04
N SER A 149 -1.77 4.68 3.47
CA SER A 149 -1.37 3.35 3.95
C SER A 149 -0.20 2.76 3.18
N PHE A 150 0.20 3.41 2.10
CA PHE A 150 1.21 2.89 1.17
C PHE A 150 1.85 4.02 0.38
N GLY A 151 2.97 3.69 -0.27
CA GLY A 151 3.72 4.61 -1.10
C GLY A 151 5.11 4.91 -0.54
N GLU A 152 5.78 5.85 -1.16
CA GLU A 152 7.15 6.24 -0.79
C GLU A 152 7.20 6.89 0.61
N PHE A 153 6.06 7.39 1.07
CA PHE A 153 5.91 8.15 2.31
C PHE A 153 5.39 7.32 3.51
N GLY A 154 5.13 6.02 3.34
CA GLY A 154 4.72 5.14 4.45
C GLY A 154 3.48 5.64 5.20
N ASP A 155 3.59 5.78 6.52
CA ASP A 155 2.51 6.26 7.40
C ASP A 155 2.43 7.80 7.48
N HIS A 156 2.77 8.51 6.40
CA HIS A 156 2.67 9.96 6.38
C HIS A 156 1.23 10.43 6.34
N CYS A 157 0.97 11.47 7.13
CA CYS A 157 -0.30 12.16 7.15
C CYS A 157 -0.20 13.41 6.26
N PHE A 158 -1.07 13.48 5.27
CA PHE A 158 -1.19 14.64 4.41
C PHE A 158 -2.35 15.51 4.89
N ARG A 159 -2.10 16.81 5.03
CA ARG A 159 -3.12 17.80 5.32
C ARG A 159 -3.41 18.62 4.07
N ILE A 160 -4.67 18.58 3.62
CA ILE A 160 -5.16 19.34 2.50
C ILE A 160 -6.04 20.47 3.02
N MET A 161 -5.69 21.69 2.68
CA MET A 161 -6.50 22.87 2.98
C MET A 161 -7.26 23.26 1.70
N LEU A 162 -8.57 23.34 1.83
CA LEU A 162 -9.46 23.80 0.76
C LEU A 162 -9.86 25.25 1.03
N ASN A 163 -10.02 25.97 -0.06
CA ASN A 163 -10.76 27.21 -0.06
C ASN A 163 -11.92 26.99 -1.05
N ASP A 164 -13.09 27.56 -0.79
CA ASP A 164 -14.37 27.38 -1.49
C ASP A 164 -14.44 26.46 -2.72
N LYS A 165 -13.45 26.47 -3.63
CA LYS A 165 -13.44 25.72 -4.91
C LYS A 165 -12.08 25.17 -5.34
N SER A 166 -11.03 25.35 -4.53
CA SER A 166 -9.67 24.92 -4.91
C SER A 166 -8.86 24.45 -3.71
N ILE A 167 -7.79 23.71 -3.99
CA ILE A 167 -6.79 23.32 -3.00
C ILE A 167 -5.88 24.52 -2.76
N GLU A 168 -5.92 25.05 -1.56
CA GLU A 168 -5.08 26.17 -1.13
C GLU A 168 -3.66 25.74 -0.80
N ALA A 169 -3.54 24.63 -0.04
CA ALA A 169 -2.25 24.10 0.38
C ALA A 169 -2.32 22.58 0.62
N ILE A 170 -1.18 21.92 0.46
CA ILE A 170 -0.96 20.52 0.81
C ILE A 170 0.29 20.45 1.67
N TYR A 171 0.17 19.86 2.85
CA TYR A 171 1.27 19.62 3.79
C TYR A 171 1.43 18.11 3.99
N GLY A 172 2.68 17.62 4.13
CA GLY A 172 3.03 16.25 4.42
C GLY A 172 3.88 16.11 5.66
#